data_eb5044007f45fd4ae3a94e3d43aa44c1
#
_entry.id   eb5044007f45fd4ae3a94e3d43aa44c1
#
_cell.length_a   1.000
_cell.length_b   1.000
_cell.length_c   1.000
_cell.angle_alpha   90.00
_cell.angle_beta   90.00
_cell.angle_gamma   90.00
#
_symmetry.space_group_name_H-M   'P 1'
#
loop_
_entity.id
_entity.type
_entity.pdbx_description
1 polymer ?
#
loop_
_entity_poly.entity_id
_entity_poly.type
_entity_poly.pdbx_seq_one_letter_code
_entity_poly.pdbx_strand_id
1 'polypeptide(L)'
;MTMSLISDELGQASTKKKEFLGIMEKLIPWSQWVGIVQPHYYKGERGNKPYDLELMLRIYVLQHLYNLADDAARNEIIDSRAFSQFCGVDSSNQVPDGDTIGRFRHILERNQIGEAFFTNVVESLQKCNLMLKKGTIVDSTLIAAPSSTKNKEKQRDPEAHSVKKGNQWYFGYKEHIGVDADSGLVHTVETTAANVHDSNIVVVLLQGTEEDVYGDSGYLGAEKKDDAILVNNEGHPIRYQINKRPSQLKKASGEKFELLKAIEHAKFSVRSKVEHVFCVIKRIFHFCKTRYRGREKLHQHCCTLFALANLYLARNRMKVA
;
A
#
# COMPACT_ATOMS: atom_id res chain seq x y z
N MET A 1 35.99 -30.58 -3.52
CA MET A 1 36.46 -29.17 -3.64
C MET A 1 35.71 -28.36 -4.72
N THR A 2 35.19 -28.97 -5.77
CA THR A 2 34.50 -28.28 -6.89
C THR A 2 33.11 -27.74 -6.59
N MET A 3 32.35 -28.28 -5.64
CA MET A 3 31.00 -27.81 -5.31
C MET A 3 30.97 -26.47 -4.57
N SER A 4 32.00 -26.11 -3.80
CA SER A 4 32.03 -24.86 -3.04
C SER A 4 32.26 -23.64 -3.94
N LEU A 5 33.12 -23.74 -4.95
CA LEU A 5 33.44 -22.67 -5.89
C LEU A 5 32.22 -22.30 -6.77
N ILE A 6 31.49 -23.30 -7.27
CA ILE A 6 30.25 -23.06 -8.06
C ILE A 6 29.16 -22.42 -7.20
N SER A 7 29.07 -22.80 -5.92
CA SER A 7 28.09 -22.16 -5.00
C SER A 7 28.43 -20.71 -4.72
N ASP A 8 29.70 -20.35 -4.63
CA ASP A 8 30.14 -18.97 -4.39
C ASP A 8 29.94 -18.06 -5.62
N GLU A 9 30.27 -18.55 -6.81
CA GLU A 9 30.06 -17.81 -8.06
C GLU A 9 28.56 -17.55 -8.33
N LEU A 10 27.70 -18.56 -8.16
CA LEU A 10 26.25 -18.39 -8.26
C LEU A 10 25.68 -17.50 -7.15
N GLY A 11 26.31 -17.47 -5.98
CA GLY A 11 25.94 -16.57 -4.88
C GLY A 11 26.23 -15.10 -5.19
N GLN A 12 27.29 -14.82 -5.95
CA GLN A 12 27.71 -13.45 -6.33
C GLN A 12 26.95 -12.88 -7.54
N ALA A 13 26.33 -13.74 -8.37
CA ALA A 13 25.56 -13.29 -9.53
C ALA A 13 24.42 -12.35 -9.10
N SER A 14 24.41 -11.12 -9.65
CA SER A 14 23.31 -10.17 -9.45
C SER A 14 22.12 -10.57 -10.32
N THR A 15 20.92 -10.47 -9.75
CA THR A 15 19.67 -10.62 -10.47
C THR A 15 18.76 -9.46 -10.11
N LYS A 16 17.81 -9.09 -10.98
CA LYS A 16 16.82 -8.03 -10.68
C LYS A 16 16.09 -8.26 -9.35
N LYS A 17 15.85 -9.52 -8.98
CA LYS A 17 15.23 -9.89 -7.71
C LYS A 17 16.15 -9.55 -6.53
N LYS A 18 17.44 -9.88 -6.60
CA LYS A 18 18.44 -9.54 -5.57
C LYS A 18 18.62 -8.02 -5.46
N GLU A 19 18.71 -7.32 -6.58
CA GLU A 19 18.84 -5.86 -6.61
C GLU A 19 17.64 -5.18 -5.95
N PHE A 20 16.43 -5.61 -6.30
CA PHE A 20 15.20 -5.08 -5.69
C PHE A 20 15.15 -5.33 -4.18
N LEU A 21 15.43 -6.56 -3.74
CA LEU A 21 15.45 -6.90 -2.31
C LEU A 21 16.57 -6.16 -1.57
N GLY A 22 17.75 -5.99 -2.19
CA GLY A 22 18.85 -5.21 -1.63
C GLY A 22 18.52 -3.70 -1.49
N ILE A 23 17.66 -3.16 -2.35
CA ILE A 23 17.12 -1.81 -2.19
C ILE A 23 16.17 -1.77 -1.00
N MET A 24 15.21 -2.69 -0.93
CA MET A 24 14.24 -2.74 0.17
C MET A 24 14.89 -2.98 1.52
N GLU A 25 15.92 -3.83 1.57
CA GLU A 25 16.74 -4.09 2.76
C GLU A 25 17.28 -2.81 3.40
N LYS A 26 17.77 -1.88 2.59
CA LYS A 26 18.36 -0.60 3.03
C LYS A 26 17.31 0.45 3.43
N LEU A 27 16.09 0.33 2.90
CA LEU A 27 15.04 1.33 3.08
C LEU A 27 14.14 1.02 4.28
N ILE A 28 13.97 -0.28 4.60
CA ILE A 28 13.07 -0.69 5.68
C ILE A 28 13.75 -0.40 7.02
N PRO A 29 13.07 0.32 7.93
CA PRO A 29 13.61 0.65 9.25
C PRO A 29 13.46 -0.55 10.23
N TRP A 30 14.23 -1.62 9.99
CA TRP A 30 14.10 -2.91 10.69
C TRP A 30 14.06 -2.78 12.22
N SER A 31 15.00 -2.01 12.79
CA SER A 31 15.07 -1.83 14.24
C SER A 31 13.81 -1.16 14.84
N GLN A 32 13.24 -0.21 14.11
CA GLN A 32 11.99 0.46 14.53
C GLN A 32 10.81 -0.51 14.42
N TRP A 33 10.72 -1.27 13.32
CA TRP A 33 9.65 -2.23 13.12
C TRP A 33 9.73 -3.40 14.10
N VAL A 34 10.93 -3.89 14.41
CA VAL A 34 11.15 -4.85 15.51
C VAL A 34 10.64 -4.26 16.82
N GLY A 35 10.99 -3.01 17.13
CA GLY A 35 10.54 -2.33 18.35
C GLY A 35 9.01 -2.20 18.44
N ILE A 36 8.32 -1.94 17.33
CA ILE A 36 6.85 -1.89 17.26
C ILE A 36 6.22 -3.26 17.56
N VAL A 37 6.79 -4.34 17.04
CA VAL A 37 6.21 -5.70 17.18
C VAL A 37 6.59 -6.39 18.47
N GLN A 38 7.77 -6.09 19.02
CA GLN A 38 8.35 -6.78 20.19
C GLN A 38 7.39 -6.91 21.39
N PRO A 39 6.58 -5.89 21.76
CA PRO A 39 5.62 -6.02 22.88
C PRO A 39 4.54 -7.07 22.67
N HIS A 40 4.22 -7.37 21.42
CA HIS A 40 3.15 -8.29 21.02
C HIS A 40 3.67 -9.69 20.66
N TYR A 41 4.98 -9.85 20.56
CA TYR A 41 5.60 -11.12 20.18
C TYR A 41 5.80 -12.03 21.39
N TYR A 42 5.64 -13.35 21.16
CA TYR A 42 5.77 -14.35 22.21
C TYR A 42 7.16 -14.39 22.84
N LYS A 43 7.23 -14.37 24.17
CA LYS A 43 8.50 -14.30 24.92
C LYS A 43 9.18 -15.67 25.14
N GLY A 44 8.58 -16.77 24.73
CA GLY A 44 9.18 -18.10 24.86
C GLY A 44 9.19 -18.68 26.30
N GLU A 45 8.27 -18.26 27.16
CA GLU A 45 8.24 -18.70 28.56
C GLU A 45 7.79 -20.16 28.74
N ARG A 46 7.06 -20.72 27.78
CA ARG A 46 6.59 -22.12 27.75
C ARG A 46 6.59 -22.67 26.33
N GLY A 47 6.96 -23.96 26.17
CA GLY A 47 6.95 -24.64 24.88
C GLY A 47 8.21 -24.40 24.03
N ASN A 48 8.08 -24.50 22.71
CA ASN A 48 9.18 -24.28 21.78
C ASN A 48 9.61 -22.82 21.78
N LYS A 49 10.93 -22.60 21.63
CA LYS A 49 11.47 -21.25 21.45
C LYS A 49 10.87 -20.60 20.22
N PRO A 50 10.45 -19.32 20.30
CA PRO A 50 10.00 -18.58 19.13
C PRO A 50 11.14 -18.42 18.12
N TYR A 51 10.78 -18.29 16.85
CA TYR A 51 11.73 -17.86 15.83
C TYR A 51 12.19 -16.44 16.12
N ASP A 52 13.32 -16.07 15.57
CA ASP A 52 13.81 -14.71 15.63
C ASP A 52 12.77 -13.73 15.05
N LEU A 53 12.51 -12.62 15.76
CA LEU A 53 11.48 -11.67 15.36
C LEU A 53 11.82 -10.97 14.05
N GLU A 54 13.09 -10.64 13.82
CA GLU A 54 13.50 -9.99 12.58
C GLU A 54 13.34 -10.95 11.39
N LEU A 55 13.66 -12.24 11.56
CA LEU A 55 13.36 -13.26 10.55
C LEU A 55 11.86 -13.29 10.20
N MET A 56 10.99 -13.31 11.22
CA MET A 56 9.53 -13.32 11.00
C MET A 56 9.05 -12.07 10.26
N LEU A 57 9.61 -10.90 10.58
CA LEU A 57 9.31 -9.66 9.88
C LEU A 57 9.81 -9.68 8.44
N ARG A 58 10.98 -10.22 8.16
CA ARG A 58 11.54 -10.38 6.82
C ARG A 58 10.63 -11.26 5.96
N ILE A 59 10.14 -12.37 6.50
CA ILE A 59 9.16 -13.23 5.84
C ILE A 59 7.86 -12.47 5.56
N TYR A 60 7.34 -11.73 6.54
CA TYR A 60 6.14 -10.91 6.39
C TYR A 60 6.30 -9.85 5.30
N VAL A 61 7.43 -9.19 5.23
CA VAL A 61 7.74 -8.24 4.14
C VAL A 61 7.78 -8.94 2.78
N LEU A 62 8.41 -10.11 2.66
CA LEU A 62 8.39 -10.88 1.40
C LEU A 62 6.98 -11.25 0.95
N GLN A 63 6.09 -11.61 1.91
CA GLN A 63 4.70 -11.88 1.59
C GLN A 63 4.01 -10.67 0.95
N HIS A 64 4.32 -9.45 1.38
CA HIS A 64 3.78 -8.22 0.82
C HIS A 64 4.42 -7.85 -0.52
N LEU A 65 5.74 -7.91 -0.62
CA LEU A 65 6.47 -7.54 -1.85
C LEU A 65 6.17 -8.46 -3.04
N TYR A 66 5.84 -9.73 -2.77
CA TYR A 66 5.62 -10.76 -3.81
C TYR A 66 4.22 -11.37 -3.76
N ASN A 67 3.34 -10.81 -2.93
CA ASN A 67 1.97 -11.30 -2.76
C ASN A 67 1.91 -12.82 -2.49
N LEU A 68 2.68 -13.33 -1.51
CA LEU A 68 2.79 -14.75 -1.19
C LEU A 68 1.83 -15.16 -0.08
N ALA A 69 1.20 -16.33 -0.22
CA ALA A 69 0.48 -17.00 0.87
C ALA A 69 1.47 -17.58 1.89
N ASP A 70 0.99 -17.99 3.07
CA ASP A 70 1.85 -18.44 4.16
C ASP A 70 2.72 -19.64 3.75
N ASP A 71 2.13 -20.70 3.19
CA ASP A 71 2.88 -21.86 2.65
C ASP A 71 3.74 -21.52 1.44
N ALA A 72 3.23 -20.63 0.55
CA ALA A 72 3.99 -20.21 -0.61
C ALA A 72 5.24 -19.42 -0.20
N ALA A 73 5.17 -18.58 0.84
CA ALA A 73 6.31 -17.86 1.36
C ALA A 73 7.40 -18.82 1.86
N ARG A 74 7.00 -19.85 2.63
CA ARG A 74 7.93 -20.91 3.07
C ARG A 74 8.63 -21.58 1.89
N ASN A 75 7.85 -22.06 0.92
CA ASN A 75 8.41 -22.80 -0.22
C ASN A 75 9.34 -21.91 -1.06
N GLU A 76 8.94 -20.69 -1.36
CA GLU A 76 9.74 -19.73 -2.11
C GLU A 76 11.04 -19.35 -1.38
N ILE A 77 11.07 -19.28 -0.05
CA ILE A 77 12.29 -19.02 0.73
C ILE A 77 13.24 -20.21 0.62
N ILE A 78 12.74 -21.44 0.60
CA ILE A 78 13.55 -22.64 0.46
C ILE A 78 14.12 -22.75 -0.97
N ASP A 79 13.32 -22.45 -1.98
CA ASP A 79 13.70 -22.65 -3.39
C ASP A 79 14.53 -21.48 -3.95
N SER A 80 14.35 -20.26 -3.43
CA SER A 80 14.97 -19.05 -3.97
C SER A 80 16.14 -18.55 -3.12
N ARG A 81 17.37 -18.61 -3.65
CA ARG A 81 18.54 -18.01 -3.01
C ARG A 81 18.38 -16.53 -2.66
N ALA A 82 17.67 -15.76 -3.48
CA ALA A 82 17.44 -14.34 -3.22
C ALA A 82 16.58 -14.15 -1.97
N PHE A 83 15.60 -15.02 -1.75
CA PHE A 83 14.71 -14.95 -0.59
C PHE A 83 15.38 -15.50 0.67
N SER A 84 16.10 -16.63 0.57
CA SER A 84 16.87 -17.15 1.71
C SER A 84 17.92 -16.13 2.19
N GLN A 85 18.65 -15.49 1.27
CA GLN A 85 19.60 -14.42 1.60
C GLN A 85 18.92 -13.20 2.24
N PHE A 86 17.77 -12.76 1.74
CA PHE A 86 17.00 -11.65 2.33
C PHE A 86 16.51 -11.99 3.74
N CYS A 87 16.10 -13.24 3.98
CA CYS A 87 15.69 -13.72 5.31
C CYS A 87 16.86 -14.06 6.24
N GLY A 88 18.09 -14.13 5.73
CA GLY A 88 19.24 -14.52 6.53
C GLY A 88 19.22 -16.00 6.95
N VAL A 89 18.67 -16.90 6.11
CA VAL A 89 18.57 -18.34 6.38
C VAL A 89 19.46 -19.14 5.42
N ASP A 90 20.18 -20.12 5.96
CA ASP A 90 21.12 -20.96 5.23
C ASP A 90 20.62 -22.40 5.03
N SER A 91 19.60 -22.80 5.77
CA SER A 91 19.02 -24.14 5.69
C SER A 91 17.49 -24.12 5.81
N SER A 92 16.85 -25.13 5.23
CA SER A 92 15.37 -25.29 5.27
C SER A 92 14.82 -25.44 6.69
N ASN A 93 15.62 -25.94 7.63
CA ASN A 93 15.23 -26.12 9.03
C ASN A 93 15.07 -24.80 9.80
N GLN A 94 15.67 -23.72 9.30
CA GLN A 94 15.53 -22.37 9.87
C GLN A 94 14.26 -21.68 9.40
N VAL A 95 13.59 -22.19 8.35
CA VAL A 95 12.40 -21.57 7.77
C VAL A 95 11.17 -22.04 8.51
N PRO A 96 10.35 -21.13 9.10
CA PRO A 96 9.10 -21.47 9.78
C PRO A 96 8.12 -22.17 8.83
N ASP A 97 7.27 -23.04 9.39
CA ASP A 97 6.17 -23.62 8.64
C ASP A 97 5.07 -22.57 8.35
N GLY A 98 4.18 -22.87 7.40
CA GLY A 98 3.11 -21.97 7.00
C GLY A 98 2.15 -21.62 8.14
N ASP A 99 1.88 -22.53 9.06
CA ASP A 99 1.05 -22.28 10.23
C ASP A 99 1.69 -21.28 11.19
N THR A 100 3.00 -21.38 11.40
CA THR A 100 3.76 -20.43 12.22
C THR A 100 3.79 -19.04 11.58
N ILE A 101 4.01 -18.96 10.26
CA ILE A 101 3.93 -17.72 9.49
C ILE A 101 2.52 -17.11 9.60
N GLY A 102 1.47 -17.93 9.45
CA GLY A 102 0.08 -17.50 9.58
C GLY A 102 -0.26 -16.98 10.98
N ARG A 103 0.20 -17.67 12.04
CA ARG A 103 0.01 -17.20 13.44
C ARG A 103 0.69 -15.86 13.68
N PHE A 104 1.90 -15.66 13.17
CA PHE A 104 2.60 -14.37 13.26
C PHE A 104 1.82 -13.27 12.57
N ARG A 105 1.37 -13.48 11.33
CA ARG A 105 0.52 -12.54 10.60
C ARG A 105 -0.75 -12.18 11.40
N HIS A 106 -1.41 -13.15 12.03
CA HIS A 106 -2.57 -12.89 12.87
C HIS A 106 -2.25 -12.07 14.13
N ILE A 107 -1.05 -12.18 14.69
CA ILE A 107 -0.61 -11.30 15.79
C ILE A 107 -0.53 -9.86 15.28
N LEU A 108 0.08 -9.64 14.11
CA LEU A 108 0.21 -8.31 13.53
C LEU A 108 -1.16 -7.70 13.20
N GLU A 109 -2.06 -8.48 12.59
CA GLU A 109 -3.43 -8.05 12.26
C GLU A 109 -4.22 -7.62 13.51
N ARG A 110 -4.21 -8.43 14.57
CA ARG A 110 -4.97 -8.17 15.81
C ARG A 110 -4.48 -6.93 16.56
N ASN A 111 -3.22 -6.60 16.43
CA ASN A 111 -2.59 -5.47 17.11
C ASN A 111 -2.41 -4.25 16.19
N GLN A 112 -3.07 -4.23 15.02
CA GLN A 112 -3.07 -3.10 14.07
C GLN A 112 -1.65 -2.65 13.67
N ILE A 113 -0.72 -3.61 13.56
CA ILE A 113 0.69 -3.32 13.28
C ILE A 113 0.90 -2.76 11.87
N GLY A 114 0.03 -3.11 10.91
CA GLY A 114 0.09 -2.53 9.56
C GLY A 114 -0.05 -1.01 9.57
N GLU A 115 -0.99 -0.47 10.34
CA GLU A 115 -1.14 0.98 10.53
C GLU A 115 0.04 1.60 11.24
N ALA A 116 0.57 0.92 12.28
CA ALA A 116 1.75 1.39 13.00
C ALA A 116 2.98 1.48 12.07
N PHE A 117 3.19 0.52 11.17
CA PHE A 117 4.24 0.57 10.15
C PHE A 117 4.03 1.71 9.17
N PHE A 118 2.81 1.89 8.70
CA PHE A 118 2.47 2.97 7.79
C PHE A 118 2.73 4.34 8.43
N THR A 119 2.24 4.55 9.64
CA THR A 119 2.46 5.78 10.42
C THR A 119 3.95 6.06 10.64
N ASN A 120 4.72 5.04 11.04
CA ASN A 120 6.16 5.15 11.24
C ASN A 120 6.89 5.62 9.98
N VAL A 121 6.55 5.06 8.82
CA VAL A 121 7.14 5.45 7.53
C VAL A 121 6.73 6.87 7.14
N VAL A 122 5.45 7.23 7.27
CA VAL A 122 4.94 8.57 6.95
C VAL A 122 5.63 9.64 7.81
N GLU A 123 5.73 9.42 9.12
CA GLU A 123 6.43 10.34 10.02
C GLU A 123 7.92 10.49 9.68
N SER A 124 8.59 9.38 9.32
CA SER A 124 9.99 9.39 8.92
C SER A 124 10.20 10.21 7.64
N LEU A 125 9.31 10.05 6.65
CA LEU A 125 9.36 10.82 5.40
C LEU A 125 9.07 12.32 5.63
N GLN A 126 8.19 12.66 6.55
CA GLN A 126 7.92 14.03 6.96
C GLN A 126 9.13 14.68 7.65
N LYS A 127 9.76 13.98 8.59
CA LYS A 127 10.98 14.42 9.27
C LYS A 127 12.12 14.70 8.29
N CYS A 128 12.17 13.97 7.17
CA CYS A 128 13.11 14.18 6.07
C CYS A 128 12.67 15.27 5.05
N ASN A 129 11.56 15.98 5.30
CA ASN A 129 10.97 16.98 4.39
C ASN A 129 10.64 16.40 2.99
N LEU A 130 10.39 15.10 2.89
CA LEU A 130 10.00 14.43 1.64
C LEU A 130 8.48 14.45 1.40
N MET A 131 7.69 14.92 2.36
CA MET A 131 6.24 15.01 2.29
C MET A 131 5.79 16.34 2.93
N LEU A 132 5.20 17.24 2.13
CA LEU A 132 4.85 18.61 2.55
C LEU A 132 3.39 18.76 3.00
N LYS A 133 2.49 17.90 2.51
CA LYS A 133 1.04 17.88 2.81
C LYS A 133 0.27 19.18 2.52
N LYS A 134 0.78 20.05 1.65
CA LYS A 134 0.09 21.28 1.24
C LYS A 134 -1.01 21.07 0.22
N GLY A 135 -0.92 19.98 -0.54
CA GLY A 135 -1.94 19.57 -1.49
C GLY A 135 -2.13 18.06 -1.42
N THR A 136 -3.39 17.60 -1.48
CA THR A 136 -3.73 16.17 -1.45
C THR A 136 -4.38 15.74 -2.75
N ILE A 137 -3.87 14.67 -3.36
CA ILE A 137 -4.52 13.95 -4.45
C ILE A 137 -5.34 12.83 -3.81
N VAL A 138 -6.64 12.80 -4.07
CA VAL A 138 -7.54 11.72 -3.64
C VAL A 138 -7.84 10.81 -4.83
N ASP A 139 -7.66 9.51 -4.64
CA ASP A 139 -8.01 8.50 -5.66
C ASP A 139 -8.32 7.15 -4.99
N SER A 140 -8.90 6.24 -5.75
CA SER A 140 -9.24 4.91 -5.26
C SER A 140 -8.90 3.81 -6.26
N THR A 141 -8.66 2.62 -5.74
CA THR A 141 -8.46 1.46 -6.58
C THR A 141 -9.26 0.27 -6.10
N LEU A 142 -9.79 -0.51 -7.04
CA LEU A 142 -10.51 -1.75 -6.73
C LEU A 142 -9.52 -2.87 -6.43
N ILE A 143 -9.80 -3.59 -5.33
CA ILE A 143 -9.14 -4.83 -4.93
C ILE A 143 -10.18 -5.94 -4.97
N ALA A 144 -10.00 -6.90 -5.87
CA ALA A 144 -10.93 -8.01 -6.00
C ALA A 144 -10.88 -8.91 -4.76
N ALA A 145 -12.04 -9.38 -4.29
CA ALA A 145 -12.18 -10.40 -3.25
C ALA A 145 -12.58 -11.75 -3.88
N PRO A 146 -12.32 -12.89 -3.18
CA PRO A 146 -12.78 -14.19 -3.61
C PRO A 146 -14.30 -14.23 -3.74
N SER A 147 -14.81 -14.54 -4.92
CA SER A 147 -16.26 -14.64 -5.20
C SER A 147 -16.82 -16.04 -4.96
N SER A 148 -15.97 -17.03 -4.64
CA SER A 148 -16.36 -18.41 -4.40
C SER A 148 -17.13 -18.57 -3.10
N THR A 149 -18.17 -19.40 -3.14
CA THR A 149 -18.95 -19.85 -1.96
C THR A 149 -18.53 -21.25 -1.47
N LYS A 150 -17.43 -21.81 -2.06
CA LYS A 150 -16.89 -23.13 -1.70
C LYS A 150 -16.04 -23.07 -0.42
N ASN A 151 -16.54 -22.44 0.63
CA ASN A 151 -15.94 -22.39 1.95
C ASN A 151 -16.86 -23.07 2.98
N LYS A 152 -16.38 -23.23 4.21
CA LYS A 152 -17.12 -23.87 5.30
C LYS A 152 -18.50 -23.24 5.55
N GLU A 153 -18.59 -21.92 5.38
CA GLU A 153 -19.82 -21.14 5.63
C GLU A 153 -20.69 -20.98 4.38
N LYS A 154 -20.26 -21.50 3.22
CA LYS A 154 -20.96 -21.41 1.92
C LYS A 154 -21.39 -20.00 1.54
N GLN A 155 -20.66 -18.98 2.00
CA GLN A 155 -20.97 -17.56 1.80
C GLN A 155 -19.75 -16.81 1.27
N ARG A 156 -20.01 -15.79 0.48
CA ARG A 156 -18.99 -14.78 0.13
C ARG A 156 -18.65 -13.96 1.36
N ASP A 157 -17.60 -13.16 1.24
CA ASP A 157 -17.26 -12.18 2.27
C ASP A 157 -18.42 -11.17 2.44
N PRO A 158 -19.05 -11.07 3.64
CA PRO A 158 -20.20 -10.20 3.85
C PRO A 158 -19.86 -8.70 3.84
N GLU A 159 -18.59 -8.34 4.10
CA GLU A 159 -18.14 -6.95 4.09
C GLU A 159 -17.70 -6.48 2.69
N ALA A 160 -17.49 -7.41 1.74
CA ALA A 160 -17.19 -7.07 0.35
C ALA A 160 -18.46 -6.90 -0.47
N HIS A 161 -18.47 -5.94 -1.40
CA HIS A 161 -19.62 -5.67 -2.25
C HIS A 161 -19.27 -5.65 -3.73
N SER A 162 -20.31 -5.76 -4.57
CA SER A 162 -20.18 -5.66 -6.02
C SER A 162 -20.30 -4.22 -6.49
N VAL A 163 -19.46 -3.84 -7.45
CA VAL A 163 -19.52 -2.54 -8.13
C VAL A 163 -19.36 -2.74 -9.64
N LYS A 164 -20.06 -1.95 -10.43
CA LYS A 164 -19.95 -1.93 -11.89
C LYS A 164 -18.99 -0.82 -12.32
N LYS A 165 -17.93 -1.19 -13.08
CA LYS A 165 -17.02 -0.23 -13.71
C LYS A 165 -17.03 -0.47 -15.21
N GLY A 166 -17.54 0.47 -15.97
CA GLY A 166 -17.84 0.27 -17.37
C GLY A 166 -18.91 -0.83 -17.56
N ASN A 167 -18.60 -1.85 -18.35
CA ASN A 167 -19.48 -3.02 -18.58
C ASN A 167 -19.15 -4.22 -17.69
N GLN A 168 -18.16 -4.12 -16.80
CA GLN A 168 -17.69 -5.24 -15.98
C GLN A 168 -18.10 -5.06 -14.51
N TRP A 169 -18.54 -6.17 -13.88
CA TRP A 169 -18.79 -6.25 -12.46
C TRP A 169 -17.57 -6.74 -11.70
N TYR A 170 -17.27 -6.08 -10.59
CA TYR A 170 -16.21 -6.44 -9.65
C TYR A 170 -16.82 -6.70 -8.29
N PHE A 171 -16.37 -7.76 -7.61
CA PHE A 171 -16.72 -8.05 -6.23
C PHE A 171 -15.46 -7.87 -5.36
N GLY A 172 -15.54 -7.06 -4.33
CA GLY A 172 -14.40 -6.79 -3.45
C GLY A 172 -14.52 -5.49 -2.66
N TYR A 173 -13.39 -4.80 -2.59
CA TYR A 173 -13.17 -3.60 -1.80
C TYR A 173 -12.60 -2.47 -2.65
N LYS A 174 -12.62 -1.27 -2.12
CA LYS A 174 -11.86 -0.13 -2.61
C LYS A 174 -10.83 0.29 -1.58
N GLU A 175 -9.62 0.54 -2.06
CA GLU A 175 -8.60 1.24 -1.31
C GLU A 175 -8.59 2.69 -1.76
N HIS A 176 -8.96 3.59 -0.86
CA HIS A 176 -8.91 5.03 -1.05
C HIS A 176 -7.61 5.55 -0.46
N ILE A 177 -6.92 6.42 -1.16
CA ILE A 177 -5.66 6.98 -0.71
C ILE A 177 -5.64 8.49 -0.83
N GLY A 178 -5.07 9.15 0.19
CA GLY A 178 -4.62 10.52 0.14
C GLY A 178 -3.13 10.55 -0.17
N VAL A 179 -2.74 11.23 -1.24
CA VAL A 179 -1.38 11.30 -1.74
C VAL A 179 -0.93 12.75 -1.74
N ASP A 180 0.25 13.02 -1.20
CA ASP A 180 0.85 14.34 -1.23
C ASP A 180 1.10 14.79 -2.68
N ALA A 181 0.53 15.92 -3.05
CA ALA A 181 0.53 16.41 -4.42
C ALA A 181 1.94 16.78 -4.93
N ASP A 182 2.87 17.09 -4.04
CA ASP A 182 4.24 17.45 -4.41
C ASP A 182 5.11 16.21 -4.56
N SER A 183 5.13 15.34 -3.57
CA SER A 183 6.01 14.17 -3.53
C SER A 183 5.45 12.95 -4.26
N GLY A 184 4.13 12.80 -4.36
CA GLY A 184 3.47 11.58 -4.85
C GLY A 184 3.50 10.43 -3.84
N LEU A 185 3.71 10.72 -2.54
CA LEU A 185 3.75 9.72 -1.46
C LEU A 185 2.41 9.67 -0.73
N VAL A 186 2.00 8.46 -0.33
CA VAL A 186 0.73 8.21 0.36
C VAL A 186 0.84 8.64 1.82
N HIS A 187 -0.08 9.47 2.29
CA HIS A 187 -0.17 9.88 3.69
C HIS A 187 -1.41 9.35 4.41
N THR A 188 -2.42 8.89 3.68
CA THR A 188 -3.65 8.34 4.26
C THR A 188 -4.14 7.16 3.42
N VAL A 189 -4.63 6.13 4.09
CA VAL A 189 -5.20 4.92 3.48
C VAL A 189 -6.52 4.63 4.16
N GLU A 190 -7.57 4.36 3.39
CA GLU A 190 -8.88 3.94 3.90
C GLU A 190 -9.45 2.81 3.04
N THR A 191 -9.92 1.75 3.69
CA THR A 191 -10.49 0.57 3.04
C THR A 191 -12.01 0.58 3.18
N THR A 192 -12.73 0.47 2.07
CA THR A 192 -14.20 0.40 2.08
C THR A 192 -14.71 -0.77 1.23
N ALA A 193 -15.97 -1.12 1.39
CA ALA A 193 -16.66 -1.98 0.44
C ALA A 193 -16.68 -1.32 -0.95
N ALA A 194 -16.60 -2.11 -2.04
CA ALA A 194 -16.47 -1.59 -3.39
C ALA A 194 -17.64 -0.70 -3.86
N ASN A 195 -18.81 -0.82 -3.23
CA ASN A 195 -20.00 -0.01 -3.57
C ASN A 195 -20.03 1.39 -2.93
N VAL A 196 -19.11 1.69 -2.00
CA VAL A 196 -19.02 3.03 -1.39
C VAL A 196 -18.57 4.03 -2.46
N HIS A 197 -19.25 5.19 -2.53
CA HIS A 197 -18.91 6.21 -3.51
C HIS A 197 -17.66 6.99 -3.07
N ASP A 198 -16.76 7.24 -4.01
CA ASP A 198 -15.44 7.82 -3.73
C ASP A 198 -15.54 9.19 -3.03
N SER A 199 -16.50 10.02 -3.45
CA SER A 199 -16.74 11.34 -2.84
C SER A 199 -17.15 11.30 -1.35
N ASN A 200 -17.59 10.15 -0.81
CA ASN A 200 -17.95 10.01 0.60
C ASN A 200 -16.73 9.89 1.52
N ILE A 201 -15.57 9.57 0.93
CA ILE A 201 -14.36 9.26 1.70
C ILE A 201 -13.36 10.42 1.70
N VAL A 202 -13.61 11.47 0.92
CA VAL A 202 -12.66 12.60 0.79
C VAL A 202 -12.27 13.17 2.15
N VAL A 203 -13.24 13.41 3.03
CA VAL A 203 -12.99 14.00 4.35
C VAL A 203 -12.01 13.19 5.20
N VAL A 204 -12.09 11.87 5.10
CA VAL A 204 -11.20 10.95 5.84
C VAL A 204 -9.78 10.97 5.26
N LEU A 205 -9.62 11.29 3.98
CA LEU A 205 -8.32 11.31 3.30
C LEU A 205 -7.55 12.61 3.51
N LEU A 206 -8.20 13.68 4.01
CA LEU A 206 -7.56 14.96 4.24
C LEU A 206 -6.88 15.02 5.60
N GLN A 207 -5.78 15.76 5.68
CA GLN A 207 -5.01 15.98 6.90
C GLN A 207 -5.35 17.29 7.63
N GLY A 208 -6.16 18.15 6.97
CA GLY A 208 -6.54 19.46 7.48
C GLY A 208 -5.48 20.57 7.26
N THR A 209 -4.40 20.28 6.55
CA THR A 209 -3.34 21.25 6.22
C THR A 209 -3.32 21.64 4.74
N GLU A 210 -4.23 21.08 3.97
CA GLU A 210 -4.32 21.24 2.52
C GLU A 210 -4.69 22.67 2.10
N GLU A 211 -4.04 23.16 1.05
CA GLU A 211 -4.45 24.32 0.28
C GLU A 211 -5.26 23.89 -0.96
N ASP A 212 -4.90 22.74 -1.56
CA ASP A 212 -5.53 22.18 -2.74
C ASP A 212 -5.88 20.70 -2.56
N VAL A 213 -7.05 20.28 -3.07
CA VAL A 213 -7.47 18.88 -3.17
C VAL A 213 -7.71 18.52 -4.62
N TYR A 214 -6.97 17.54 -5.14
CA TYR A 214 -7.06 17.07 -6.52
C TYR A 214 -7.79 15.73 -6.58
N GLY A 215 -8.71 15.58 -7.51
CA GLY A 215 -9.44 14.33 -7.73
C GLY A 215 -9.93 14.18 -9.16
N ASP A 216 -10.32 12.98 -9.54
CA ASP A 216 -10.96 12.72 -10.81
C ASP A 216 -12.44 13.16 -10.80
N SER A 217 -13.14 13.00 -11.93
CA SER A 217 -14.56 13.37 -12.05
C SER A 217 -15.51 12.53 -11.19
N GLY A 218 -15.04 11.45 -10.56
CA GLY A 218 -15.79 10.67 -9.58
C GLY A 218 -15.97 11.40 -8.25
N TYR A 219 -15.13 12.40 -7.99
CA TYR A 219 -15.15 13.24 -6.78
C TYR A 219 -15.92 14.56 -6.95
N LEU A 220 -16.54 14.79 -8.10
CA LEU A 220 -17.36 16.00 -8.32
C LEU A 220 -18.47 16.12 -7.28
N GLY A 221 -18.54 17.29 -6.64
CA GLY A 221 -19.51 17.59 -5.60
C GLY A 221 -19.07 17.19 -4.19
N ALA A 222 -17.86 16.68 -4.00
CA ALA A 222 -17.32 16.39 -2.66
C ALA A 222 -17.30 17.65 -1.79
N GLU A 223 -17.01 18.82 -2.38
CA GLU A 223 -16.99 20.13 -1.72
C GLU A 223 -18.37 20.64 -1.25
N LYS A 224 -19.45 19.99 -1.71
CA LYS A 224 -20.84 20.38 -1.41
C LYS A 224 -21.50 19.51 -0.36
N LYS A 225 -20.78 18.56 0.19
CA LYS A 225 -21.30 17.68 1.23
C LYS A 225 -21.32 18.38 2.58
N ASP A 226 -22.22 17.96 3.43
CA ASP A 226 -22.40 18.53 4.77
C ASP A 226 -21.16 18.36 5.66
N ASP A 227 -20.38 17.30 5.42
CA ASP A 227 -19.14 16.96 6.12
C ASP A 227 -17.87 17.48 5.42
N ALA A 228 -18.00 18.24 4.31
CA ALA A 228 -16.84 18.70 3.55
C ALA A 228 -15.96 19.66 4.36
N ILE A 229 -14.65 19.41 4.35
CA ILE A 229 -13.65 20.31 4.92
C ILE A 229 -13.36 21.40 3.88
N LEU A 230 -13.85 22.59 4.10
CA LEU A 230 -13.69 23.73 3.18
C LEU A 230 -12.60 24.72 3.59
N VAL A 231 -12.13 24.61 4.84
CA VAL A 231 -11.12 25.49 5.43
C VAL A 231 -10.10 24.62 6.14
N ASN A 232 -8.84 24.91 5.94
CA ASN A 232 -7.76 24.17 6.62
C ASN A 232 -7.57 24.62 8.08
N ASN A 233 -6.68 23.95 8.81
CA ASN A 233 -6.43 24.23 10.23
C ASN A 233 -5.84 25.64 10.49
N GLU A 234 -5.34 26.32 9.44
CA GLU A 234 -4.82 27.69 9.49
C GLU A 234 -5.89 28.74 9.18
N GLY A 235 -7.11 28.30 8.87
CA GLY A 235 -8.21 29.19 8.52
C GLY A 235 -8.26 29.59 7.03
N HIS A 236 -7.44 28.99 6.18
CA HIS A 236 -7.44 29.28 4.74
C HIS A 236 -8.41 28.37 3.98
N PRO A 237 -9.10 28.90 2.95
CA PRO A 237 -10.03 28.11 2.14
C PRO A 237 -9.27 27.04 1.33
N ILE A 238 -9.81 25.82 1.32
CA ILE A 238 -9.29 24.71 0.53
C ILE A 238 -9.91 24.76 -0.88
N ARG A 239 -9.05 24.70 -1.90
CA ARG A 239 -9.46 24.71 -3.31
C ARG A 239 -9.63 23.29 -3.82
N TYR A 240 -10.86 22.89 -4.17
CA TYR A 240 -11.15 21.59 -4.76
C TYR A 240 -10.89 21.63 -6.28
N GLN A 241 -9.77 21.08 -6.71
CA GLN A 241 -9.28 21.00 -8.09
C GLN A 241 -9.75 19.68 -8.78
N ILE A 242 -11.05 19.42 -8.73
CA ILE A 242 -11.63 18.20 -9.30
C ILE A 242 -11.72 18.32 -10.83
N ASN A 243 -11.30 17.28 -11.55
CA ASN A 243 -11.37 17.23 -13.01
C ASN A 243 -12.83 17.19 -13.49
N LYS A 244 -13.16 18.00 -14.49
CA LYS A 244 -14.48 18.01 -15.13
C LYS A 244 -14.64 16.82 -16.08
N ARG A 245 -15.88 16.36 -16.24
CA ARG A 245 -16.19 15.33 -17.24
C ARG A 245 -16.01 15.91 -18.66
N PRO A 246 -15.55 15.09 -19.64
CA PRO A 246 -15.39 15.56 -21.03
C PRO A 246 -16.64 16.18 -21.64
N SER A 247 -17.84 15.71 -21.25
CA SER A 247 -19.12 16.26 -21.69
C SER A 247 -19.37 17.71 -21.20
N GLN A 248 -18.78 18.11 -20.07
CA GLN A 248 -18.88 19.47 -19.55
C GLN A 248 -17.93 20.43 -20.30
N LEU A 249 -16.79 19.97 -20.74
CA LEU A 249 -15.83 20.75 -21.53
C LEU A 249 -16.38 21.07 -22.92
N LYS A 250 -17.09 20.13 -23.56
CA LYS A 250 -17.70 20.30 -24.88
C LYS A 250 -18.78 21.40 -24.94
N LYS A 251 -19.23 21.95 -23.80
CA LYS A 251 -20.19 23.06 -23.74
C LYS A 251 -19.51 24.42 -24.00
N ALA A 252 -18.20 24.51 -23.98
CA ALA A 252 -17.45 25.70 -24.31
C ALA A 252 -16.92 25.62 -25.75
N SER A 253 -16.63 26.76 -26.37
CA SER A 253 -16.08 26.87 -27.72
C SER A 253 -15.02 27.97 -27.77
N GLY A 254 -14.19 27.97 -28.83
CA GLY A 254 -13.16 28.97 -29.06
C GLY A 254 -12.10 29.02 -27.95
N GLU A 255 -11.58 30.21 -27.70
CA GLU A 255 -10.53 30.44 -26.68
C GLU A 255 -10.88 29.92 -25.29
N LYS A 256 -12.17 30.03 -24.91
CA LYS A 256 -12.65 29.51 -23.62
C LYS A 256 -12.49 28.00 -23.51
N PHE A 257 -12.70 27.27 -24.59
CA PHE A 257 -12.51 25.81 -24.62
C PHE A 257 -11.02 25.44 -24.44
N GLU A 258 -10.12 26.13 -25.15
CA GLU A 258 -8.67 25.87 -25.06
C GLU A 258 -8.14 26.21 -23.65
N LEU A 259 -8.58 27.32 -23.04
CA LEU A 259 -8.23 27.66 -21.67
C LEU A 259 -8.69 26.58 -20.67
N LEU A 260 -9.96 26.16 -20.77
CA LEU A 260 -10.49 25.11 -19.90
C LEU A 260 -9.74 23.78 -20.08
N LYS A 261 -9.40 23.44 -21.31
CA LYS A 261 -8.63 22.24 -21.61
C LYS A 261 -7.21 22.31 -21.00
N ALA A 262 -6.55 23.46 -21.06
CA ALA A 262 -5.25 23.68 -20.44
C ALA A 262 -5.32 23.55 -18.91
N ILE A 263 -6.35 24.11 -18.26
CA ILE A 263 -6.59 23.97 -16.82
C ILE A 263 -6.79 22.51 -16.43
N GLU A 264 -7.66 21.78 -17.17
CA GLU A 264 -7.92 20.37 -16.87
C GLU A 264 -6.69 19.50 -17.10
N HIS A 265 -5.84 19.82 -18.09
CA HIS A 265 -4.57 19.15 -18.30
C HIS A 265 -3.59 19.40 -17.15
N ALA A 266 -3.52 20.62 -16.63
CA ALA A 266 -2.67 20.93 -15.46
C ALA A 266 -3.11 20.13 -14.21
N LYS A 267 -4.43 20.08 -13.93
CA LYS A 267 -4.98 19.25 -12.85
C LYS A 267 -4.65 17.76 -13.04
N PHE A 268 -4.83 17.26 -14.25
CA PHE A 268 -4.51 15.88 -14.61
C PHE A 268 -3.02 15.56 -14.39
N SER A 269 -2.12 16.48 -14.75
CA SER A 269 -0.68 16.32 -14.55
C SER A 269 -0.31 16.14 -13.07
N VAL A 270 -0.92 16.90 -12.17
CA VAL A 270 -0.73 16.71 -10.71
C VAL A 270 -1.29 15.37 -10.28
N ARG A 271 -2.54 15.08 -10.65
CA ARG A 271 -3.23 13.85 -10.27
C ARG A 271 -2.54 12.57 -10.76
N SER A 272 -1.88 12.63 -11.92
CA SER A 272 -1.21 11.45 -12.50
C SER A 272 -0.15 10.84 -11.60
N LYS A 273 0.34 11.55 -10.58
CA LYS A 273 1.31 11.03 -9.60
C LYS A 273 0.75 9.83 -8.82
N VAL A 274 -0.57 9.77 -8.58
CA VAL A 274 -1.21 8.65 -7.88
C VAL A 274 -1.09 7.34 -8.67
N GLU A 275 -1.00 7.40 -9.98
CA GLU A 275 -0.85 6.22 -10.84
C GLU A 275 0.47 5.48 -10.58
N HIS A 276 1.52 6.20 -10.15
CA HIS A 276 2.78 5.56 -9.77
C HIS A 276 2.62 4.70 -8.52
N VAL A 277 1.83 5.16 -7.56
CA VAL A 277 1.52 4.38 -6.33
C VAL A 277 0.80 3.09 -6.71
N PHE A 278 -0.27 3.19 -7.49
CA PHE A 278 -1.02 2.01 -7.92
C PHE A 278 -0.21 1.08 -8.84
N CYS A 279 0.71 1.63 -9.63
CA CYS A 279 1.65 0.83 -10.41
C CYS A 279 2.56 0.00 -9.49
N VAL A 280 3.11 0.58 -8.41
CA VAL A 280 3.92 -0.17 -7.44
C VAL A 280 3.11 -1.29 -6.81
N ILE A 281 1.92 -1.00 -6.28
CA ILE A 281 1.08 -1.99 -5.61
C ILE A 281 0.68 -3.14 -6.57
N LYS A 282 0.20 -2.79 -7.78
CA LYS A 282 -0.39 -3.79 -8.67
C LYS A 282 0.61 -4.52 -9.57
N ARG A 283 1.66 -3.83 -10.03
CA ARG A 283 2.62 -4.40 -11.00
C ARG A 283 3.92 -4.85 -10.36
N ILE A 284 4.43 -4.12 -9.34
CA ILE A 284 5.69 -4.47 -8.69
C ILE A 284 5.44 -5.43 -7.53
N PHE A 285 4.44 -5.18 -6.68
CA PHE A 285 4.08 -6.04 -5.56
C PHE A 285 2.99 -7.08 -5.90
N HIS A 286 2.47 -7.07 -7.14
CA HIS A 286 1.51 -8.02 -7.69
C HIS A 286 0.19 -8.13 -6.90
N PHE A 287 -0.21 -7.09 -6.18
CA PHE A 287 -1.40 -7.09 -5.35
C PHE A 287 -2.62 -6.52 -6.10
N CYS A 288 -3.39 -7.38 -6.77
CA CYS A 288 -4.62 -7.04 -7.48
C CYS A 288 -5.86 -7.67 -6.84
N LYS A 289 -5.68 -8.70 -6.01
CA LYS A 289 -6.75 -9.48 -5.39
C LYS A 289 -6.36 -9.84 -3.96
N THR A 290 -7.27 -9.60 -3.02
CA THR A 290 -7.09 -10.05 -1.63
C THR A 290 -7.34 -11.55 -1.48
N ARG A 291 -6.63 -12.17 -0.55
CA ARG A 291 -6.89 -13.52 -0.04
C ARG A 291 -7.65 -13.48 1.28
N TYR A 292 -7.61 -12.35 1.95
CA TYR A 292 -8.19 -12.15 3.26
C TYR A 292 -9.70 -11.98 3.16
N ARG A 293 -10.40 -12.41 4.19
CA ARG A 293 -11.81 -12.18 4.39
C ARG A 293 -11.97 -11.19 5.55
N GLY A 294 -12.78 -10.16 5.31
CA GLY A 294 -12.99 -9.06 6.23
C GLY A 294 -12.17 -7.82 5.89
N ARG A 295 -12.81 -6.66 6.05
CA ARG A 295 -12.27 -5.34 5.73
C ARG A 295 -11.03 -5.01 6.55
N GLU A 296 -11.08 -5.27 7.86
CA GLU A 296 -9.99 -4.91 8.78
C GLU A 296 -8.68 -5.60 8.41
N LYS A 297 -8.69 -6.89 8.13
CA LYS A 297 -7.49 -7.63 7.72
C LYS A 297 -6.90 -7.10 6.41
N LEU A 298 -7.78 -6.73 5.47
CA LEU A 298 -7.35 -6.13 4.23
C LEU A 298 -6.74 -4.76 4.47
N HIS A 299 -7.35 -3.94 5.33
CA HIS A 299 -6.85 -2.62 5.70
C HIS A 299 -5.42 -2.70 6.28
N GLN A 300 -5.20 -3.57 7.27
CA GLN A 300 -3.87 -3.80 7.85
C GLN A 300 -2.83 -4.24 6.81
N HIS A 301 -3.23 -5.12 5.90
CA HIS A 301 -2.39 -5.55 4.80
C HIS A 301 -2.05 -4.37 3.86
N CYS A 302 -3.03 -3.56 3.48
CA CYS A 302 -2.84 -2.41 2.61
C CYS A 302 -2.00 -1.31 3.26
N CYS A 303 -2.16 -1.03 4.55
CA CYS A 303 -1.29 -0.12 5.27
C CYS A 303 0.18 -0.52 5.17
N THR A 304 0.50 -1.81 5.41
CA THR A 304 1.88 -2.31 5.21
C THR A 304 2.34 -2.19 3.75
N LEU A 305 1.47 -2.51 2.77
CA LEU A 305 1.81 -2.37 1.34
C LEU A 305 2.12 -0.92 0.97
N PHE A 306 1.32 0.03 1.42
CA PHE A 306 1.53 1.46 1.13
C PHE A 306 2.75 2.02 1.88
N ALA A 307 3.06 1.52 3.09
CA ALA A 307 4.33 1.82 3.76
C ALA A 307 5.53 1.41 2.90
N LEU A 308 5.55 0.16 2.43
CA LEU A 308 6.59 -0.36 1.55
C LEU A 308 6.65 0.37 0.19
N ALA A 309 5.48 0.73 -0.36
CA ALA A 309 5.41 1.51 -1.60
C ALA A 309 5.99 2.91 -1.44
N ASN A 310 5.72 3.59 -0.32
CA ASN A 310 6.30 4.88 0.01
C ASN A 310 7.83 4.82 0.09
N LEU A 311 8.38 3.84 0.80
CA LEU A 311 9.83 3.61 0.86
C LEU A 311 10.43 3.40 -0.53
N TYR A 312 9.80 2.55 -1.34
CA TYR A 312 10.26 2.28 -2.70
C TYR A 312 10.21 3.51 -3.61
N LEU A 313 9.13 4.31 -3.55
CA LEU A 313 8.98 5.55 -4.32
C LEU A 313 9.97 6.62 -3.89
N ALA A 314 10.23 6.74 -2.58
CA ALA A 314 11.18 7.70 -2.02
C ALA A 314 12.65 7.30 -2.19
N ARG A 315 12.97 6.06 -2.62
CA ARG A 315 14.33 5.48 -2.63
C ARG A 315 15.43 6.37 -3.25
N ASN A 316 15.12 7.10 -4.31
CA ASN A 316 16.11 7.95 -4.97
C ASN A 316 16.34 9.29 -4.26
N ARG A 317 15.32 9.73 -3.49
CA ARG A 317 15.38 10.97 -2.70
C ARG A 317 16.04 10.74 -1.34
N MET A 318 15.84 9.55 -0.74
CA MET A 318 16.48 9.16 0.52
C MET A 318 17.99 8.90 0.40
N LYS A 319 18.53 8.69 -0.82
CA LYS A 319 19.96 8.51 -1.06
C LYS A 319 20.77 9.82 -1.03
N VAL A 320 20.12 10.97 -1.01
CA VAL A 320 20.73 12.30 -1.07
C VAL A 320 20.82 12.93 0.33
N ALA A 321 20.21 12.31 1.32
CA ALA A 321 20.30 12.66 2.74
C ALA A 321 21.20 11.65 3.48
#